data_e111600f015b60d16b3c2e62f7867f30
#
_entry.id   e111600f015b60d16b3c2e62f7867f30
#
_cell.length_a   1.000
_cell.length_b   1.000
_cell.length_c   1.000
_cell.angle_alpha   90.00
_cell.angle_beta   90.00
_cell.angle_gamma   90.00
#
_symmetry.space_group_name_H-M   'P 1'
#
loop_
_entity.id
_entity.type
_entity.pdbx_description
1 polymer ?
#
loop_
_entity_poly.entity_id
_entity_poly.type
_entity_poly.pdbx_seq_one_letter_code
_entity_poly.pdbx_strand_id
1 'polypeptide(L)'
;MVKDTVQSLKLENDQLKDKIQEICVELRNLRDEVKAERNGGHASLSEGTDEGNTMATPNSIQEDFKKYANDRMSLIEKSLERLSSQADKISSSLDQALEYLYSYNIKLVGVPEVKQRESAGGTLELCMRIFNKIGAEIHPYDLDIALRVPSRNTSDGRPKPIICKFTRRIACESVMAARREVNRIVPADIGLRESSSFEHAAIYDHLSPRLQSLLSDAKKIKVRFLFSFCWAKNSTIWLRKNETSRPIAIKNSPDLSSLTARLGSSGDITTP
;
A
#
# COMPACT_ATOMS: atom_id res chain seq x y z
N MET A 1 3.09 -12.01 14.21
CA MET A 1 4.02 -12.98 13.59
C MET A 1 3.83 -13.08 12.07
N VAL A 2 2.83 -13.77 11.47
CA VAL A 2 2.70 -13.88 10.00
C VAL A 2 2.59 -12.52 9.29
N LYS A 3 1.81 -11.58 9.81
CA LYS A 3 1.67 -10.23 9.23
C LYS A 3 2.97 -9.45 9.25
N ASP A 4 3.73 -9.54 10.33
CA ASP A 4 5.01 -8.84 10.47
C ASP A 4 6.03 -9.41 9.51
N THR A 5 6.06 -10.74 9.35
CA THR A 5 6.92 -11.42 8.37
C THR A 5 6.58 -11.01 6.94
N VAL A 6 5.28 -10.96 6.57
CA VAL A 6 4.85 -10.54 5.22
C VAL A 6 5.18 -9.06 4.99
N GLN A 7 5.07 -8.20 6.00
CA GLN A 7 5.46 -6.78 5.90
C GLN A 7 6.98 -6.62 5.74
N SER A 8 7.78 -7.41 6.47
CA SER A 8 9.24 -7.42 6.32
C SER A 8 9.67 -7.84 4.92
N LEU A 9 9.12 -8.96 4.42
CA LEU A 9 9.38 -9.45 3.06
C LEU A 9 9.00 -8.43 1.99
N LYS A 10 7.92 -7.69 2.22
CA LYS A 10 7.53 -6.63 1.30
C LYS A 10 8.55 -5.49 1.28
N LEU A 11 8.98 -5.03 2.45
CA LEU A 11 10.00 -3.99 2.56
C LEU A 11 11.31 -4.38 1.87
N GLU A 12 11.76 -5.61 2.10
CA GLU A 12 12.95 -6.16 1.44
C GLU A 12 12.77 -6.23 -0.08
N ASN A 13 11.59 -6.62 -0.56
CA ASN A 13 11.30 -6.66 -1.99
C ASN A 13 11.29 -5.27 -2.62
N ASP A 14 10.75 -4.26 -1.93
CA ASP A 14 10.75 -2.88 -2.41
C ASP A 14 12.18 -2.33 -2.46
N GLN A 15 13.04 -2.62 -1.47
CA GLN A 15 14.46 -2.26 -1.48
C GLN A 15 15.24 -2.94 -2.63
N LEU A 16 14.91 -4.20 -2.94
CA LEU A 16 15.50 -4.90 -4.09
C LEU A 16 15.12 -4.26 -5.43
N LYS A 17 13.88 -3.82 -5.56
CA LYS A 17 13.41 -3.09 -6.76
C LYS A 17 14.17 -1.79 -6.97
N ASP A 18 14.34 -1.01 -5.89
CA ASP A 18 15.07 0.26 -5.96
C ASP A 18 16.51 0.03 -6.42
N LYS A 19 17.19 -0.97 -5.86
CA LYS A 19 18.54 -1.35 -6.29
C LYS A 19 18.61 -1.82 -7.75
N ILE A 20 17.64 -2.61 -8.20
CA ILE A 20 17.54 -3.01 -9.61
C ILE A 20 17.40 -1.81 -10.51
N GLN A 21 16.59 -0.83 -10.12
CA GLN A 21 16.38 0.40 -10.88
C GLN A 21 17.67 1.24 -10.97
N GLU A 22 18.41 1.39 -9.87
CA GLU A 22 19.71 2.07 -9.85
C GLU A 22 20.71 1.41 -10.82
N ILE A 23 20.85 0.09 -10.76
CA ILE A 23 21.75 -0.67 -11.65
C ILE A 23 21.30 -0.51 -13.11
N CYS A 24 20.00 -0.48 -13.41
CA CYS A 24 19.51 -0.27 -14.75
C CYS A 24 19.86 1.13 -15.31
N VAL A 25 19.85 2.14 -14.46
CA VAL A 25 20.27 3.50 -14.82
C VAL A 25 21.78 3.57 -15.08
N GLU A 26 22.58 2.99 -14.19
CA GLU A 26 24.03 2.93 -14.35
C GLU A 26 24.44 2.21 -15.66
N LEU A 27 23.81 1.09 -15.96
CA LEU A 27 24.06 0.33 -17.19
C LEU A 27 23.71 1.14 -18.46
N ARG A 28 22.62 1.93 -18.41
CA ARG A 28 22.29 2.83 -19.54
C ARG A 28 23.34 3.91 -19.73
N ASN A 29 23.78 4.53 -18.63
CA ASN A 29 24.81 5.56 -18.66
C ASN A 29 26.13 5.01 -19.24
N LEU A 30 26.59 3.88 -18.75
CA LEU A 30 27.79 3.21 -19.26
C LEU A 30 27.67 2.84 -20.76
N ARG A 31 26.48 2.39 -21.19
CA ARG A 31 26.21 2.12 -22.61
C ARG A 31 26.30 3.38 -23.47
N ASP A 32 25.77 4.47 -22.97
CA ASP A 32 25.77 5.75 -23.70
C ASP A 32 27.16 6.36 -23.74
N GLU A 33 27.97 6.22 -22.68
CA GLU A 33 29.39 6.57 -22.65
C GLU A 33 30.20 5.77 -23.70
N VAL A 34 30.04 4.45 -23.75
CA VAL A 34 30.69 3.57 -24.74
C VAL A 34 30.28 3.95 -26.18
N LYS A 35 29.03 4.37 -26.40
CA LYS A 35 28.56 4.84 -27.70
C LYS A 35 29.14 6.21 -28.05
N ALA A 36 29.26 7.13 -27.10
CA ALA A 36 29.83 8.46 -27.29
C ALA A 36 31.31 8.39 -27.65
N GLU A 37 32.09 7.57 -26.97
CA GLU A 37 33.50 7.32 -27.33
C GLU A 37 33.66 6.73 -28.73
N ARG A 38 32.72 5.86 -29.15
CA ARG A 38 32.70 5.33 -30.52
C ARG A 38 32.50 6.40 -31.57
N ASN A 39 31.65 7.39 -31.30
CA ASN A 39 31.32 8.46 -32.24
C ASN A 39 32.37 9.60 -32.25
N GLY A 40 33.14 9.77 -31.16
CA GLY A 40 34.19 10.78 -31.03
C GLY A 40 35.55 10.34 -31.61
N GLY A 41 35.76 9.05 -31.84
CA GLY A 41 37.04 8.50 -32.33
C GLY A 41 37.24 8.54 -33.86
N HIS A 42 36.29 9.09 -34.62
CA HIS A 42 36.37 9.08 -36.12
C HIS A 42 36.87 10.40 -36.73
N ALA A 43 37.31 11.37 -35.92
CA ALA A 43 37.85 12.63 -36.44
C ALA A 43 39.33 12.75 -36.09
N SER A 44 40.18 12.02 -36.79
CA SER A 44 41.56 12.33 -37.14
C SER A 44 42.38 11.04 -37.29
N LEU A 45 42.69 10.69 -38.54
CA LEU A 45 44.00 10.28 -39.02
C LEU A 45 43.82 9.78 -40.45
N SER A 46 44.08 10.68 -41.37
CA SER A 46 44.37 10.37 -42.81
C SER A 46 45.88 10.12 -42.94
N GLU A 47 46.18 9.16 -43.82
CA GLU A 47 47.41 8.96 -44.56
C GLU A 47 48.61 8.26 -43.86
N GLY A 48 48.96 7.14 -44.48
CA GLY A 48 50.21 6.41 -44.30
C GLY A 48 50.12 5.00 -44.88
N THR A 49 50.50 4.85 -46.16
CA THR A 49 50.74 3.60 -46.86
C THR A 49 51.75 2.68 -46.12
N ASP A 50 51.49 1.40 -45.95
CA ASP A 50 52.34 0.35 -46.56
C ASP A 50 51.90 -1.09 -46.17
N GLU A 51 52.34 -2.03 -46.95
CA GLU A 51 52.08 -3.41 -47.22
C GLU A 51 52.00 -4.41 -46.05
N GLY A 52 51.06 -5.32 -46.16
CA GLY A 52 51.26 -6.78 -46.03
C GLY A 52 51.68 -7.37 -44.70
N ASN A 53 50.71 -7.62 -43.79
CA ASN A 53 50.77 -8.83 -42.97
C ASN A 53 49.37 -9.06 -42.34
N THR A 54 48.80 -10.27 -42.51
CA THR A 54 47.53 -10.69 -41.93
C THR A 54 47.69 -10.97 -40.43
N MET A 55 48.02 -9.95 -39.63
CA MET A 55 47.78 -9.89 -38.21
C MET A 55 46.52 -9.04 -38.00
N ALA A 56 45.57 -9.58 -37.22
CA ALA A 56 44.38 -8.86 -36.82
C ALA A 56 44.79 -7.45 -36.34
N THR A 57 44.33 -6.41 -37.06
CA THR A 57 44.70 -5.05 -36.73
C THR A 57 44.17 -4.70 -35.34
N PRO A 58 44.88 -3.90 -34.52
CA PRO A 58 44.43 -3.51 -33.20
C PRO A 58 42.99 -2.99 -33.17
N ASN A 59 42.53 -2.42 -34.27
CA ASN A 59 41.14 -1.96 -34.45
C ASN A 59 40.12 -3.12 -34.47
N SER A 60 40.42 -4.25 -35.10
CA SER A 60 39.46 -5.38 -35.16
C SER A 60 39.28 -6.04 -33.79
N ILE A 61 40.35 -6.17 -33.01
CA ILE A 61 40.27 -6.72 -31.64
C ILE A 61 39.44 -5.79 -30.73
N GLN A 62 39.60 -4.47 -30.91
CA GLN A 62 38.86 -3.49 -30.13
C GLN A 62 37.35 -3.46 -30.54
N GLU A 63 37.01 -3.64 -31.81
CA GLU A 63 35.63 -3.77 -32.27
C GLU A 63 34.98 -5.07 -31.76
N ASP A 64 35.66 -6.17 -31.80
CA ASP A 64 35.17 -7.45 -31.28
C ASP A 64 34.95 -7.40 -29.76
N PHE A 65 35.84 -6.75 -29.01
CA PHE A 65 35.67 -6.55 -27.57
C PHE A 65 34.47 -5.64 -27.29
N LYS A 66 34.31 -4.53 -28.01
CA LYS A 66 33.14 -3.62 -27.88
C LYS A 66 31.83 -4.36 -28.20
N LYS A 67 31.80 -5.17 -29.23
CA LYS A 67 30.63 -5.99 -29.56
C LYS A 67 30.32 -6.99 -28.45
N TYR A 68 31.32 -7.71 -27.97
CA TYR A 68 31.15 -8.64 -26.82
C TYR A 68 30.61 -7.92 -25.58
N ALA A 69 31.17 -6.77 -25.21
CA ALA A 69 30.72 -5.98 -24.07
C ALA A 69 29.25 -5.53 -24.23
N ASN A 70 28.88 -5.03 -25.43
CA ASN A 70 27.49 -4.64 -25.72
C ASN A 70 26.51 -5.84 -25.62
N ASP A 71 26.90 -6.99 -26.15
CA ASP A 71 26.08 -8.21 -26.08
C ASP A 71 25.89 -8.66 -24.62
N ARG A 72 26.96 -8.59 -23.80
CA ARG A 72 26.88 -8.89 -22.37
C ARG A 72 26.00 -7.88 -21.62
N MET A 73 26.15 -6.59 -21.87
CA MET A 73 25.28 -5.57 -21.29
C MET A 73 23.81 -5.79 -21.66
N SER A 74 23.50 -6.13 -22.90
CA SER A 74 22.14 -6.45 -23.34
C SER A 74 21.55 -7.65 -22.60
N LEU A 75 22.35 -8.70 -22.37
CA LEU A 75 21.92 -9.86 -21.60
C LEU A 75 21.66 -9.51 -20.13
N ILE A 76 22.50 -8.67 -19.52
CA ILE A 76 22.32 -8.19 -18.16
C ILE A 76 21.03 -7.35 -18.06
N GLU A 77 20.81 -6.42 -18.96
CA GLU A 77 19.58 -5.61 -18.98
C GLU A 77 18.32 -6.48 -19.06
N LYS A 78 18.28 -7.44 -20.00
CA LYS A 78 17.16 -8.38 -20.10
C LYS A 78 16.94 -9.18 -18.80
N SER A 79 18.04 -9.55 -18.14
CA SER A 79 17.97 -10.28 -16.87
C SER A 79 17.43 -9.38 -15.75
N LEU A 80 17.85 -8.11 -15.70
CA LEU A 80 17.35 -7.12 -14.75
C LEU A 80 15.86 -6.81 -14.98
N GLU A 81 15.43 -6.65 -16.21
CA GLU A 81 14.00 -6.45 -16.55
C GLU A 81 13.17 -7.65 -16.10
N ARG A 82 13.67 -8.87 -16.31
CA ARG A 82 12.99 -10.08 -15.85
C ARG A 82 12.90 -10.12 -14.33
N LEU A 83 13.98 -9.81 -13.61
CA LEU A 83 14.02 -9.77 -12.15
C LEU A 83 13.07 -8.68 -11.61
N SER A 84 13.06 -7.50 -12.20
CA SER A 84 12.12 -6.43 -11.85
C SER A 84 10.67 -6.90 -12.00
N SER A 85 10.32 -7.52 -13.12
CA SER A 85 8.99 -8.07 -13.35
C SER A 85 8.61 -9.15 -12.32
N GLN A 86 9.55 -10.01 -11.93
CA GLN A 86 9.31 -11.01 -10.89
C GLN A 86 9.10 -10.37 -9.52
N ALA A 87 9.92 -9.36 -9.17
CA ALA A 87 9.77 -8.60 -7.94
C ALA A 87 8.39 -7.91 -7.85
N ASP A 88 7.90 -7.35 -8.96
CA ASP A 88 6.57 -6.76 -9.04
C ASP A 88 5.44 -7.76 -8.82
N LYS A 89 5.57 -8.95 -9.41
CA LYS A 89 4.61 -10.04 -9.19
C LYS A 89 4.58 -10.49 -7.73
N ILE A 90 5.75 -10.64 -7.11
CA ILE A 90 5.86 -11.00 -5.69
C ILE A 90 5.23 -9.92 -4.82
N SER A 91 5.54 -8.65 -5.07
CA SER A 91 4.95 -7.53 -4.34
C SER A 91 3.42 -7.52 -4.44
N SER A 92 2.89 -7.73 -5.64
CA SER A 92 1.44 -7.81 -5.84
C SER A 92 0.81 -8.99 -5.08
N SER A 93 1.45 -10.15 -5.09
CA SER A 93 0.98 -11.32 -4.36
C SER A 93 1.02 -11.12 -2.84
N LEU A 94 2.07 -10.45 -2.33
CA LEU A 94 2.18 -10.08 -0.91
C LEU A 94 1.10 -9.08 -0.51
N ASP A 95 0.80 -8.09 -1.35
CA ASP A 95 -0.29 -7.15 -1.10
C ASP A 95 -1.64 -7.86 -1.01
N GLN A 96 -1.93 -8.78 -1.94
CA GLN A 96 -3.17 -9.56 -1.93
C GLN A 96 -3.27 -10.44 -0.67
N ALA A 97 -2.18 -11.10 -0.28
CA ALA A 97 -2.14 -11.91 0.93
C ALA A 97 -2.37 -11.05 2.19
N LEU A 98 -1.75 -9.87 2.28
CA LEU A 98 -1.99 -8.93 3.37
C LEU A 98 -3.45 -8.46 3.39
N GLU A 99 -4.02 -8.06 2.26
CA GLU A 99 -5.41 -7.63 2.18
C GLU A 99 -6.36 -8.74 2.63
N TYR A 100 -6.10 -9.98 2.23
CA TYR A 100 -6.86 -11.15 2.70
C TYR A 100 -6.76 -11.32 4.22
N LEU A 101 -5.55 -11.24 4.81
CA LEU A 101 -5.35 -11.33 6.25
C LEU A 101 -6.03 -10.19 7.03
N TYR A 102 -6.08 -9.00 6.45
CA TYR A 102 -6.74 -7.85 7.06
C TYR A 102 -8.25 -7.87 6.90
N SER A 103 -8.80 -8.57 5.90
CA SER A 103 -10.24 -8.62 5.64
C SER A 103 -11.06 -9.28 6.76
N TYR A 104 -10.41 -10.02 7.65
CA TYR A 104 -11.00 -10.61 8.86
C TYR A 104 -10.88 -9.73 10.10
N ASN A 105 -10.41 -8.51 9.96
CA ASN A 105 -10.16 -7.65 11.09
C ASN A 105 -11.01 -6.39 11.01
N ILE A 106 -11.51 -5.97 12.16
CA ILE A 106 -12.15 -4.68 12.34
C ILE A 106 -11.40 -3.84 13.37
N LYS A 107 -11.62 -2.54 13.28
CA LYS A 107 -11.10 -1.56 14.24
C LYS A 107 -12.27 -0.87 14.91
N LEU A 108 -12.36 -1.00 16.24
CA LEU A 108 -13.28 -0.24 17.06
C LEU A 108 -12.54 0.99 17.62
N VAL A 109 -13.16 2.14 17.54
CA VAL A 109 -12.66 3.38 18.13
C VAL A 109 -13.70 3.95 19.07
N GLY A 110 -13.27 4.79 20.02
CA GLY A 110 -14.18 5.45 20.97
C GLY A 110 -14.82 4.54 22.02
N VAL A 111 -14.35 3.30 22.16
CA VAL A 111 -14.84 2.37 23.19
C VAL A 111 -14.12 2.64 24.50
N PRO A 112 -14.81 2.99 25.59
CA PRO A 112 -14.20 3.30 26.89
C PRO A 112 -13.31 2.18 27.42
N GLU A 113 -12.24 2.52 28.15
CA GLU A 113 -11.39 1.55 28.84
C GLU A 113 -12.01 1.18 30.17
N VAL A 114 -12.17 -0.12 30.41
CA VAL A 114 -12.76 -0.64 31.70
C VAL A 114 -11.73 -0.52 32.81
N LYS A 115 -10.48 -0.78 32.51
CA LYS A 115 -9.32 -0.75 33.43
C LYS A 115 -8.11 -0.14 32.69
N GLN A 116 -7.19 0.43 33.46
CA GLN A 116 -5.95 1.00 32.95
C GLN A 116 -5.09 -0.01 32.16
N ARG A 117 -5.20 -1.30 32.51
CA ARG A 117 -4.61 -2.44 31.79
C ARG A 117 -5.69 -3.49 31.59
N GLU A 118 -6.25 -3.53 30.40
CA GLU A 118 -7.17 -4.60 30.00
C GLU A 118 -6.36 -5.81 29.51
N SER A 119 -6.75 -7.01 29.96
CA SER A 119 -6.23 -8.25 29.38
C SER A 119 -6.86 -8.51 28.01
N ALA A 120 -6.20 -9.31 27.18
CA ALA A 120 -6.76 -9.71 25.88
C ALA A 120 -8.13 -10.39 26.04
N GLY A 121 -8.29 -11.27 27.07
CA GLY A 121 -9.57 -11.90 27.37
C GLY A 121 -10.65 -10.90 27.76
N GLY A 122 -10.33 -9.93 28.63
CA GLY A 122 -11.29 -8.89 29.03
C GLY A 122 -11.70 -7.99 27.86
N THR A 123 -10.75 -7.66 26.98
CA THR A 123 -11.07 -6.91 25.75
C THR A 123 -11.93 -7.72 24.79
N LEU A 124 -11.68 -9.04 24.67
CA LEU A 124 -12.49 -9.95 23.85
C LEU A 124 -13.92 -10.03 24.38
N GLU A 125 -14.11 -10.23 25.72
CA GLU A 125 -15.43 -10.24 26.34
C GLU A 125 -16.19 -8.91 26.14
N LEU A 126 -15.49 -7.78 26.23
CA LEU A 126 -16.08 -6.48 25.95
C LEU A 126 -16.55 -6.38 24.50
N CYS A 127 -15.72 -6.80 23.55
CA CYS A 127 -16.09 -6.83 22.13
C CYS A 127 -17.33 -7.71 21.88
N MET A 128 -17.38 -8.89 22.49
CA MET A 128 -18.54 -9.79 22.36
C MET A 128 -19.83 -9.15 22.88
N ARG A 129 -19.78 -8.51 24.05
CA ARG A 129 -20.94 -7.80 24.60
C ARG A 129 -21.40 -6.66 23.66
N ILE A 130 -20.46 -5.90 23.10
CA ILE A 130 -20.76 -4.86 22.12
C ILE A 130 -21.42 -5.45 20.88
N PHE A 131 -20.83 -6.51 20.28
CA PHE A 131 -21.33 -7.10 19.03
C PHE A 131 -22.71 -7.72 19.20
N ASN A 132 -22.94 -8.44 20.31
CA ASN A 132 -24.26 -8.99 20.59
C ASN A 132 -25.29 -7.89 20.86
N LYS A 133 -24.90 -6.79 21.55
CA LYS A 133 -25.78 -5.66 21.81
C LYS A 133 -26.21 -4.93 20.55
N ILE A 134 -25.36 -4.84 19.53
CA ILE A 134 -25.74 -4.27 18.22
C ILE A 134 -26.48 -5.26 17.31
N GLY A 135 -26.75 -6.50 17.78
CA GLY A 135 -27.51 -7.53 17.06
C GLY A 135 -26.68 -8.37 16.08
N ALA A 136 -25.38 -8.48 16.27
CA ALA A 136 -24.53 -9.25 15.37
C ALA A 136 -24.41 -10.74 15.69
N GLU A 137 -24.96 -11.22 16.82
CA GLU A 137 -24.99 -12.63 17.25
C GLU A 137 -23.63 -13.35 17.11
N ILE A 138 -22.62 -12.83 17.84
CA ILE A 138 -21.25 -13.35 17.77
C ILE A 138 -20.99 -14.34 18.92
N HIS A 139 -20.35 -15.45 18.60
CA HIS A 139 -19.91 -16.47 19.55
C HIS A 139 -18.41 -16.37 19.86
N PRO A 140 -17.93 -16.90 21.02
CA PRO A 140 -16.53 -16.83 21.40
C PRO A 140 -15.55 -17.38 20.34
N TYR A 141 -15.94 -18.46 19.66
CA TYR A 141 -15.12 -19.07 18.60
C TYR A 141 -15.08 -18.27 17.28
N ASP A 142 -15.90 -17.24 17.14
CA ASP A 142 -15.86 -16.33 15.98
C ASP A 142 -14.71 -15.34 16.07
N LEU A 143 -14.18 -15.13 17.28
CA LEU A 143 -13.10 -14.20 17.55
C LEU A 143 -11.79 -14.95 17.80
N ASP A 144 -10.77 -14.63 17.04
CA ASP A 144 -9.41 -15.12 17.26
C ASP A 144 -8.72 -14.31 18.38
N ILE A 145 -8.76 -13.00 18.29
CA ILE A 145 -8.17 -12.10 19.28
C ILE A 145 -8.80 -10.70 19.24
N ALA A 146 -8.88 -10.05 20.40
CA ALA A 146 -9.21 -8.64 20.50
C ALA A 146 -8.16 -7.95 21.39
N LEU A 147 -7.52 -6.90 20.87
CA LEU A 147 -6.44 -6.18 21.55
C LEU A 147 -6.62 -4.67 21.43
N ARG A 148 -6.36 -3.95 22.52
CA ARG A 148 -6.15 -2.51 22.44
C ARG A 148 -4.76 -2.22 21.90
N VAL A 149 -4.70 -1.34 20.90
CA VAL A 149 -3.44 -0.95 20.26
C VAL A 149 -3.08 0.49 20.65
N PRO A 150 -1.79 0.81 20.80
CA PRO A 150 -1.36 2.18 21.05
C PRO A 150 -1.87 3.11 19.93
N SER A 151 -2.37 4.29 20.31
CA SER A 151 -2.67 5.35 19.33
C SER A 151 -1.41 6.16 19.06
N ARG A 152 -1.23 6.59 17.80
CA ARG A 152 -0.13 7.51 17.45
C ARG A 152 -0.28 8.88 18.11
N ASN A 153 -1.53 9.29 18.38
CA ASN A 153 -1.86 10.54 19.07
C ASN A 153 -2.31 10.22 20.50
N THR A 154 -1.37 10.08 21.41
CA THR A 154 -1.65 9.83 22.83
C THR A 154 -2.12 11.06 23.61
N SER A 155 -2.02 12.25 23.03
CA SER A 155 -2.36 13.54 23.66
C SER A 155 -3.86 13.87 23.70
N ASP A 156 -4.71 13.16 22.95
CA ASP A 156 -6.13 13.51 22.79
C ASP A 156 -7.07 12.97 23.90
N GLY A 157 -6.55 12.23 24.90
CA GLY A 157 -7.38 11.61 25.96
C GLY A 157 -8.41 10.57 25.44
N ARG A 158 -8.36 10.23 24.16
CA ARG A 158 -9.29 9.26 23.57
C ARG A 158 -8.91 7.83 23.93
N PRO A 159 -9.90 6.95 24.15
CA PRO A 159 -9.64 5.54 24.41
C PRO A 159 -8.82 4.90 23.28
N LYS A 160 -7.89 4.01 23.64
CA LYS A 160 -7.10 3.25 22.67
C LYS A 160 -8.02 2.42 21.80
N PRO A 161 -7.83 2.43 20.46
CA PRO A 161 -8.64 1.62 19.57
C PRO A 161 -8.42 0.13 19.82
N ILE A 162 -9.47 -0.66 19.61
CA ILE A 162 -9.42 -2.11 19.68
C ILE A 162 -9.32 -2.65 18.24
N ILE A 163 -8.40 -3.57 18.02
CA ILE A 163 -8.35 -4.40 16.80
C ILE A 163 -8.91 -5.76 17.18
N CYS A 164 -9.96 -6.15 16.46
CA CYS A 164 -10.60 -7.44 16.62
C CYS A 164 -10.43 -8.26 15.35
N LYS A 165 -9.88 -9.47 15.48
CA LYS A 165 -9.68 -10.42 14.40
C LYS A 165 -10.68 -11.55 14.54
N PHE A 166 -11.38 -11.83 13.44
CA PHE A 166 -12.36 -12.90 13.35
C PHE A 166 -11.75 -14.16 12.76
N THR A 167 -12.28 -15.31 13.15
CA THR A 167 -11.99 -16.63 12.58
C THR A 167 -12.83 -16.87 11.33
N ARG A 168 -14.09 -16.40 11.35
CA ARG A 168 -15.05 -16.56 10.25
C ARG A 168 -15.41 -15.21 9.63
N ARG A 169 -15.35 -15.16 8.32
CA ARG A 169 -15.69 -13.96 7.54
C ARG A 169 -17.14 -13.52 7.73
N ILE A 170 -18.06 -14.48 7.77
CA ILE A 170 -19.49 -14.18 7.92
C ILE A 170 -19.77 -13.46 9.25
N ALA A 171 -19.08 -13.82 10.32
CA ALA A 171 -19.19 -13.15 11.61
C ALA A 171 -18.68 -11.71 11.55
N CYS A 172 -17.55 -11.48 10.86
CA CYS A 172 -17.04 -10.12 10.61
C CYS A 172 -18.05 -9.29 9.79
N GLU A 173 -18.63 -9.86 8.74
CA GLU A 173 -19.63 -9.19 7.90
C GLU A 173 -20.91 -8.87 8.67
N SER A 174 -21.37 -9.74 9.59
CA SER A 174 -22.50 -9.49 10.47
C SER A 174 -22.27 -8.26 11.36
N VAL A 175 -21.10 -8.17 12.01
CA VAL A 175 -20.72 -6.99 12.81
C VAL A 175 -20.66 -5.72 11.93
N MET A 176 -20.08 -5.82 10.75
CA MET A 176 -19.98 -4.67 9.84
C MET A 176 -21.34 -4.22 9.30
N ALA A 177 -22.32 -5.12 9.16
CA ALA A 177 -23.70 -4.76 8.80
C ALA A 177 -24.38 -3.95 9.93
N ALA A 178 -24.19 -4.37 11.16
CA ALA A 178 -24.79 -3.74 12.35
C ALA A 178 -23.99 -2.54 12.92
N ARG A 179 -22.84 -2.18 12.33
CA ARG A 179 -21.88 -1.21 12.88
C ARG A 179 -22.44 0.17 13.24
N ARG A 180 -23.54 0.59 12.62
CA ARG A 180 -24.15 1.90 12.86
C ARG A 180 -24.83 2.00 14.22
N GLU A 181 -25.16 0.87 14.83
CA GLU A 181 -25.83 0.82 16.12
C GLU A 181 -24.86 1.01 17.30
N VAL A 182 -23.54 0.97 17.06
CA VAL A 182 -22.54 0.99 18.12
C VAL A 182 -22.56 2.28 18.97
N ASN A 183 -22.85 3.42 18.37
CA ASN A 183 -22.92 4.71 19.06
C ASN A 183 -24.20 4.91 19.86
N ARG A 184 -25.17 4.00 19.72
CA ARG A 184 -26.45 4.00 20.47
C ARG A 184 -26.42 3.08 21.69
N ILE A 185 -25.30 2.39 21.93
CA ILE A 185 -25.18 1.50 23.08
C ILE A 185 -25.23 2.30 24.38
N VAL A 186 -26.10 1.87 25.29
CA VAL A 186 -26.11 2.36 26.66
C VAL A 186 -25.03 1.61 27.44
N PRO A 187 -24.05 2.30 28.07
CA PRO A 187 -22.90 1.65 28.73
C PRO A 187 -23.30 0.61 29.78
N ALA A 188 -24.35 0.88 30.54
CA ALA A 188 -24.86 -0.02 31.59
C ALA A 188 -25.30 -1.39 31.01
N ASP A 189 -25.84 -1.45 29.82
CA ASP A 189 -26.32 -2.68 29.17
C ASP A 189 -25.20 -3.69 28.89
N ILE A 190 -23.96 -3.20 28.78
CA ILE A 190 -22.78 -4.02 28.52
C ILE A 190 -21.83 -4.06 29.74
N GLY A 191 -22.32 -3.67 30.93
CA GLY A 191 -21.60 -3.73 32.22
C GLY A 191 -20.47 -2.70 32.33
N LEU A 192 -20.58 -1.55 31.68
CA LEU A 192 -19.71 -0.41 31.86
C LEU A 192 -20.33 0.62 32.82
N ARG A 193 -19.49 1.53 33.30
CA ARG A 193 -19.97 2.62 34.17
C ARG A 193 -20.91 3.55 33.39
N GLU A 194 -21.94 4.07 34.02
CA GLU A 194 -22.86 5.03 33.42
C GLU A 194 -22.17 6.32 32.94
N SER A 195 -21.06 6.69 33.60
CA SER A 195 -20.24 7.84 33.15
C SER A 195 -19.48 7.62 31.87
N SER A 196 -19.46 6.39 31.33
CA SER A 196 -18.88 6.07 30.03
C SER A 196 -19.78 6.54 28.91
N SER A 197 -19.23 6.86 27.73
CA SER A 197 -20.00 7.25 26.56
C SER A 197 -19.56 6.46 25.31
N PHE A 198 -20.55 6.09 24.51
CA PHE A 198 -20.36 5.49 23.17
C PHE A 198 -20.67 6.45 22.03
N GLU A 199 -20.95 7.72 22.33
CA GLU A 199 -21.30 8.74 21.32
C GLU A 199 -20.29 8.83 20.18
N HIS A 200 -19.01 8.65 20.49
CA HIS A 200 -17.92 8.66 19.51
C HIS A 200 -17.43 7.26 19.12
N ALA A 201 -18.18 6.22 19.52
CA ALA A 201 -17.84 4.87 19.15
C ALA A 201 -18.15 4.60 17.68
N ALA A 202 -17.22 3.96 17.00
CA ALA A 202 -17.38 3.59 15.59
C ALA A 202 -16.60 2.30 15.28
N ILE A 203 -17.15 1.53 14.34
CA ILE A 203 -16.54 0.30 13.82
C ILE A 203 -16.16 0.51 12.35
N TYR A 204 -14.91 0.22 12.03
CA TYR A 204 -14.34 0.35 10.70
C TYR A 204 -13.62 -0.92 10.28
N ASP A 205 -13.48 -1.14 8.97
CA ASP A 205 -12.55 -2.13 8.44
C ASP A 205 -11.12 -1.81 8.92
N HIS A 206 -10.38 -2.83 9.34
CA HIS A 206 -8.97 -2.68 9.66
C HIS A 206 -8.15 -2.83 8.38
N LEU A 207 -7.83 -1.74 7.74
CA LEU A 207 -7.14 -1.69 6.46
C LEU A 207 -5.67 -2.12 6.56
N SER A 208 -5.15 -2.74 5.51
CA SER A 208 -3.71 -2.99 5.35
C SER A 208 -2.92 -1.66 5.32
N PRO A 209 -1.62 -1.65 5.63
CA PRO A 209 -0.82 -0.42 5.58
C PRO A 209 -0.88 0.28 4.23
N ARG A 210 -0.86 -0.47 3.13
CA ARG A 210 -1.01 0.05 1.77
C ARG A 210 -2.34 0.79 1.59
N LEU A 211 -3.45 0.18 1.99
CA LEU A 211 -4.77 0.81 1.89
C LEU A 211 -4.94 2.00 2.84
N GLN A 212 -4.28 1.97 4.02
CA GLN A 212 -4.26 3.13 4.93
C GLN A 212 -3.56 4.33 4.30
N SER A 213 -2.39 4.11 3.66
CA SER A 213 -1.68 5.16 2.92
C SER A 213 -2.53 5.70 1.77
N LEU A 214 -3.07 4.80 0.94
CA LEU A 214 -3.93 5.15 -0.18
C LEU A 214 -5.16 5.96 0.26
N LEU A 215 -5.81 5.57 1.37
CA LEU A 215 -6.94 6.30 1.95
C LEU A 215 -6.51 7.70 2.44
N SER A 216 -5.33 7.81 3.04
CA SER A 216 -4.78 9.10 3.48
C SER A 216 -4.59 10.05 2.30
N ASP A 217 -4.00 9.55 1.21
CA ASP A 217 -3.77 10.35 0.01
C ASP A 217 -5.08 10.69 -0.72
N ALA A 218 -6.01 9.75 -0.79
CA ALA A 218 -7.37 10.01 -1.31
C ALA A 218 -8.11 11.08 -0.49
N LYS A 219 -7.91 11.14 0.84
CA LYS A 219 -8.47 12.21 1.68
C LYS A 219 -7.87 13.57 1.37
N LYS A 220 -6.57 13.65 1.03
CA LYS A 220 -5.94 14.91 0.58
C LYS A 220 -6.58 15.39 -0.73
N ILE A 221 -6.80 14.46 -1.68
CA ILE A 221 -7.48 14.75 -2.95
C ILE A 221 -8.93 15.15 -2.71
N LYS A 222 -9.64 14.47 -1.79
CA LYS A 222 -10.99 14.86 -1.38
C LYS A 222 -11.05 16.34 -1.02
N VAL A 223 -10.15 16.81 -0.18
CA VAL A 223 -10.11 18.23 0.26
C VAL A 223 -9.75 19.14 -0.91
N ARG A 224 -8.69 18.80 -1.67
CA ARG A 224 -8.19 19.64 -2.77
C ARG A 224 -9.22 19.86 -3.90
N PHE A 225 -9.99 18.83 -4.23
CA PHE A 225 -10.95 18.85 -5.35
C PHE A 225 -12.43 18.85 -4.90
N LEU A 226 -12.70 19.16 -3.63
CA LEU A 226 -14.03 19.35 -3.06
C LEU A 226 -14.97 18.14 -3.26
N PHE A 227 -14.45 16.93 -3.06
CA PHE A 227 -15.28 15.74 -2.97
C PHE A 227 -16.01 15.70 -1.62
N SER A 228 -17.30 15.32 -1.61
CA SER A 228 -18.06 15.21 -0.36
C SER A 228 -17.73 13.94 0.43
N PHE A 229 -17.47 12.84 -0.27
CA PHE A 229 -17.29 11.54 0.37
C PHE A 229 -15.98 10.85 -0.02
N CYS A 230 -15.33 10.22 0.98
CA CYS A 230 -14.17 9.33 0.81
C CYS A 230 -14.26 8.21 1.84
N TRP A 231 -14.30 6.95 1.39
CA TRP A 231 -14.40 5.78 2.27
C TRP A 231 -13.66 4.59 1.70
N ALA A 232 -13.38 3.60 2.55
CA ALA A 232 -12.85 2.30 2.15
C ALA A 232 -13.96 1.25 2.24
N LYS A 233 -14.03 0.35 1.27
CA LYS A 233 -14.90 -0.81 1.27
C LYS A 233 -14.34 -1.90 0.35
N ASN A 234 -14.27 -3.14 0.83
CA ASN A 234 -13.80 -4.29 0.06
C ASN A 234 -12.45 -4.05 -0.62
N SER A 235 -11.43 -3.67 0.18
CA SER A 235 -10.06 -3.37 -0.28
C SER A 235 -9.98 -2.30 -1.38
N THR A 236 -10.99 -1.47 -1.51
CA THR A 236 -11.06 -0.38 -2.50
C THR A 236 -11.38 0.93 -1.79
N ILE A 237 -10.67 1.99 -2.16
CA ILE A 237 -10.96 3.34 -1.71
C ILE A 237 -11.93 3.97 -2.71
N TRP A 238 -12.95 4.62 -2.19
CA TRP A 238 -13.99 5.26 -2.99
C TRP A 238 -14.01 6.76 -2.74
N LEU A 239 -14.11 7.53 -3.81
CA LEU A 239 -14.34 8.97 -3.80
C LEU A 239 -15.66 9.29 -4.49
N ARG A 240 -16.43 10.22 -3.93
CA ARG A 240 -17.71 10.65 -4.50
C ARG A 240 -17.87 12.15 -4.33
N LYS A 241 -18.18 12.83 -5.42
CA LYS A 241 -18.22 14.30 -5.44
C LYS A 241 -19.47 14.85 -4.71
N ASN A 242 -20.62 14.27 -4.95
CA ASN A 242 -21.90 14.62 -4.31
C ASN A 242 -22.81 13.40 -4.24
N GLU A 243 -24.00 13.52 -3.66
CA GLU A 243 -24.95 12.40 -3.47
C GLU A 243 -25.45 11.77 -4.76
N THR A 244 -25.47 12.52 -5.86
CA THR A 244 -25.98 12.08 -7.16
C THR A 244 -24.89 11.55 -8.09
N SER A 245 -23.60 11.90 -7.84
CA SER A 245 -22.49 11.48 -8.68
C SER A 245 -22.15 10.00 -8.50
N ARG A 246 -21.60 9.37 -9.55
CA ARG A 246 -21.09 7.99 -9.44
C ARG A 246 -19.82 7.95 -8.59
N PRO A 247 -19.67 6.98 -7.68
CA PRO A 247 -18.43 6.79 -6.95
C PRO A 247 -17.29 6.40 -7.89
N ILE A 248 -16.10 6.94 -7.60
CA ILE A 248 -14.86 6.63 -8.30
C ILE A 248 -14.07 5.64 -7.45
N ALA A 249 -13.72 4.49 -8.01
CA ALA A 249 -12.93 3.46 -7.36
C ALA A 249 -11.43 3.76 -7.52
N ILE A 250 -10.67 3.68 -6.43
CA ILE A 250 -9.23 3.84 -6.37
C ILE A 250 -8.66 2.56 -5.73
N LYS A 251 -7.94 1.78 -6.50
CA LYS A 251 -7.35 0.50 -6.06
C LYS A 251 -5.85 0.60 -5.75
N ASN A 252 -5.17 1.55 -6.42
CA ASN A 252 -3.72 1.70 -6.34
C ASN A 252 -3.31 3.18 -6.50
N SER A 253 -2.01 3.47 -6.30
CA SER A 253 -1.47 4.82 -6.46
C SER A 253 -1.56 5.36 -7.89
N PRO A 254 -1.32 4.56 -8.97
CA PRO A 254 -1.55 5.00 -10.35
C PRO A 254 -2.97 5.48 -10.62
N ASP A 255 -4.01 4.82 -10.07
CA ASP A 255 -5.40 5.28 -10.22
C ASP A 255 -5.57 6.69 -9.64
N LEU A 256 -4.95 6.92 -8.47
CA LEU A 256 -5.01 8.20 -7.78
C LEU A 256 -4.29 9.30 -8.57
N SER A 257 -3.11 9.02 -9.11
CA SER A 257 -2.33 9.93 -9.97
C SER A 257 -3.09 10.28 -11.25
N SER A 258 -3.68 9.29 -11.92
CA SER A 258 -4.51 9.46 -13.11
C SER A 258 -5.74 10.33 -12.84
N LEU A 259 -6.40 10.11 -11.68
CA LEU A 259 -7.52 10.95 -11.27
C LEU A 259 -7.08 12.39 -11.04
N THR A 260 -5.95 12.60 -10.37
CA THR A 260 -5.43 13.94 -10.08
C THR A 260 -5.06 14.69 -11.36
N ALA A 261 -4.42 14.03 -12.32
CA ALA A 261 -4.10 14.62 -13.63
C ALA A 261 -5.38 15.04 -14.38
N ARG A 262 -6.39 14.18 -14.43
CA ARG A 262 -7.68 14.48 -15.07
C ARG A 262 -8.41 15.66 -14.42
N LEU A 263 -8.39 15.75 -13.09
CA LEU A 263 -9.04 16.84 -12.35
C LEU A 263 -8.26 18.15 -12.47
N GLY A 264 -6.92 18.10 -12.55
CA GLY A 264 -6.06 19.25 -12.78
C GLY A 264 -6.24 19.84 -14.17
N SER A 265 -6.41 19.00 -15.19
CA SER A 265 -6.67 19.44 -16.59
C SER A 265 -8.07 20.03 -16.77
N SER A 266 -9.04 19.65 -15.93
CA SER A 266 -10.42 20.17 -15.98
C SER A 266 -10.61 21.47 -15.19
N GLY A 267 -9.61 21.91 -14.44
CA GLY A 267 -9.64 23.09 -13.58
C GLY A 267 -9.30 24.41 -14.26
N ASP A 268 -8.85 24.38 -15.53
CA ASP A 268 -8.47 25.60 -16.27
C ASP A 268 -9.61 26.23 -17.11
N ILE A 269 -10.83 25.75 -16.96
CA ILE A 269 -11.99 26.35 -17.62
C ILE A 269 -13.06 26.67 -16.56
N THR A 270 -12.85 27.72 -15.77
CA THR A 270 -13.90 28.63 -15.24
C THR A 270 -13.26 29.63 -14.28
N THR A 271 -12.83 30.73 -14.81
CA THR A 271 -12.91 32.01 -14.10
C THR A 271 -13.81 32.93 -14.95
N PRO A 272 -14.91 33.45 -14.35
CA PRO A 272 -15.61 34.59 -14.95
C PRO A 272 -14.85 35.87 -14.75
#